data_c28843e5b18ea6c19050c46630db34ea
#
_entry.id   c28843e5b18ea6c19050c46630db34ea
#
_cell.length_a   1.000
_cell.length_b   1.000
_cell.length_c   1.000
_cell.angle_alpha   90.00
_cell.angle_beta   90.00
_cell.angle_gamma   90.00
#
_symmetry.space_group_name_H-M   'P 1'
#
loop_
_entity.id
_entity.type
_entity.pdbx_description
1 polymer ?
#
loop_
_entity_poly.entity_id
_entity_poly.type
_entity_poly.pdbx_seq_one_letter_code
_entity_poly.pdbx_strand_id
1 'polypeptide(L)'
;VYKRQGMGYTPQQALGAVLVAGVLFLIISLTPIRAWLINSIPKSLKLGIGAGIGLFLAIIGLQIMEVVVDNPVTLVQLGNLSDPLVLLGCATFIAIIVLDKMNVKGNIIIGILVFSIIAWATGLAKFNGIASAPPSMTYLFEFDLSAAMTAGMSTVIFTLLFVDFFDTAGTLTSVANVAGKVGKDGKVKDINKAMLSDSVSTVAGA
;
A
#
# COMPACT_ATOMS: atom_id res chain seq x y z
N VAL A 1 4.01 -5.73 -9.76
CA VAL A 1 4.14 -5.18 -11.11
C VAL A 1 5.58 -4.75 -11.37
N TYR A 2 6.17 -3.91 -10.52
CA TYR A 2 7.53 -3.36 -10.71
C TYR A 2 8.62 -4.44 -10.77
N LYS A 3 8.58 -5.44 -9.87
CA LYS A 3 9.56 -6.53 -9.86
C LYS A 3 9.36 -7.51 -11.03
N ARG A 4 8.15 -7.68 -11.51
CA ARG A 4 7.84 -8.50 -12.67
C ARG A 4 8.40 -7.88 -13.96
N GLN A 5 8.16 -6.59 -14.17
CA GLN A 5 8.57 -5.90 -15.41
C GLN A 5 10.04 -5.53 -15.43
N GLY A 6 10.60 -5.12 -14.29
CA GLY A 6 12.00 -4.69 -14.20
C GLY A 6 13.01 -5.83 -14.06
N MET A 7 12.61 -6.98 -13.52
CA MET A 7 13.51 -8.13 -13.26
C MET A 7 13.21 -9.38 -14.08
N GLY A 8 12.18 -9.36 -14.95
CA GLY A 8 11.85 -10.44 -15.86
C GLY A 8 11.24 -11.70 -15.22
N TYR A 9 10.76 -11.62 -13.96
CA TYR A 9 10.14 -12.77 -13.29
C TYR A 9 8.70 -13.00 -13.77
N THR A 10 8.29 -14.28 -13.82
CA THR A 10 6.91 -14.65 -14.11
C THR A 10 5.97 -14.31 -12.94
N PRO A 11 4.64 -14.17 -13.18
CA PRO A 11 3.67 -13.95 -12.11
C PRO A 11 3.72 -15.04 -11.04
N GLN A 12 3.86 -16.31 -11.45
CA GLN A 12 3.92 -17.46 -10.56
C GLN A 12 5.15 -17.43 -9.65
N GLN A 13 6.30 -17.00 -10.18
CA GLN A 13 7.52 -16.81 -9.41
C GLN A 13 7.37 -15.66 -8.41
N ALA A 14 6.75 -14.56 -8.82
CA ALA A 14 6.49 -13.43 -7.93
C ALA A 14 5.52 -13.81 -6.79
N LEU A 15 4.45 -14.55 -7.09
CA LEU A 15 3.51 -15.08 -6.09
C LEU A 15 4.22 -16.05 -5.13
N GLY A 16 5.06 -16.96 -5.64
CA GLY A 16 5.88 -17.84 -4.81
C GLY A 16 6.77 -17.08 -3.84
N ALA A 17 7.42 -16.00 -4.30
CA ALA A 17 8.26 -15.15 -3.44
C ALA A 17 7.45 -14.42 -2.37
N VAL A 18 6.27 -13.89 -2.72
CA VAL A 18 5.38 -13.22 -1.76
C VAL A 18 4.88 -14.22 -0.71
N LEU A 19 4.47 -15.41 -1.13
CA LEU A 19 4.02 -16.46 -0.20
C LEU A 19 5.13 -16.85 0.78
N VAL A 20 6.36 -17.11 0.29
CA VAL A 20 7.50 -17.46 1.15
C VAL A 20 7.81 -16.29 2.10
N ALA A 21 7.84 -15.05 1.62
CA ALA A 21 8.06 -13.88 2.47
C ALA A 21 6.96 -13.75 3.55
N GLY A 22 5.68 -13.95 3.17
CA GLY A 22 4.54 -13.91 4.07
C GLY A 22 4.61 -15.00 5.14
N VAL A 23 4.97 -16.23 4.78
CA VAL A 23 5.14 -17.33 5.74
C VAL A 23 6.29 -17.04 6.71
N LEU A 24 7.43 -16.57 6.22
CA LEU A 24 8.55 -16.14 7.08
C LEU A 24 8.11 -15.01 8.03
N PHE A 25 7.36 -14.04 7.51
CA PHE A 25 6.83 -12.95 8.27
C PHE A 25 5.85 -13.42 9.37
N LEU A 26 5.00 -14.40 9.07
CA LEU A 26 4.11 -15.04 10.03
C LEU A 26 4.90 -15.76 11.13
N ILE A 27 5.91 -16.55 10.77
CA ILE A 27 6.78 -17.24 11.74
C ILE A 27 7.45 -16.22 12.67
N ILE A 28 8.02 -15.15 12.14
CA ILE A 28 8.62 -14.08 12.94
C ILE A 28 7.57 -13.42 13.85
N SER A 29 6.34 -13.25 13.37
CA SER A 29 5.24 -12.63 14.14
C SER A 29 4.74 -13.48 15.30
N LEU A 30 4.91 -14.80 15.24
CA LEU A 30 4.61 -15.70 16.35
C LEU A 30 5.67 -15.63 17.48
N THR A 31 6.81 -15.01 17.19
CA THR A 31 7.89 -14.82 18.16
C THR A 31 7.84 -13.41 18.78
N PRO A 32 8.37 -13.19 19.98
CA PRO A 32 8.46 -11.85 20.57
C PRO A 32 9.50 -10.96 19.89
N ILE A 33 10.29 -11.50 18.96
CA ILE A 33 11.41 -10.81 18.28
C ILE A 33 10.90 -9.58 17.53
N ARG A 34 9.78 -9.70 16.82
CA ARG A 34 9.19 -8.60 16.05
C ARG A 34 8.76 -7.44 16.95
N ALA A 35 8.05 -7.73 18.04
CA ALA A 35 7.64 -6.72 18.99
C ALA A 35 8.84 -6.05 19.66
N TRP A 36 9.86 -6.82 19.98
CA TRP A 36 11.12 -6.31 20.52
C TRP A 36 11.82 -5.39 19.53
N LEU A 37 11.96 -5.79 18.26
CA LEU A 37 12.55 -4.97 17.20
C LEU A 37 11.81 -3.64 17.05
N ILE A 38 10.48 -3.66 16.93
CA ILE A 38 9.69 -2.43 16.76
C ILE A 38 9.79 -1.53 18.00
N ASN A 39 9.78 -2.10 19.20
CA ASN A 39 9.93 -1.31 20.43
C ASN A 39 11.36 -0.74 20.57
N SER A 40 12.36 -1.35 19.97
CA SER A 40 13.75 -0.87 19.95
C SER A 40 13.97 0.31 18.98
N ILE A 41 13.06 0.51 18.00
CA ILE A 41 13.15 1.63 17.08
C ILE A 41 12.79 2.93 17.81
N PRO A 42 13.65 3.98 17.80
CA PRO A 42 13.35 5.27 18.38
C PRO A 42 12.06 5.89 17.82
N LYS A 43 11.32 6.62 18.67
CA LYS A 43 10.04 7.23 18.28
C LYS A 43 10.17 8.17 17.06
N SER A 44 11.25 8.94 17.01
CA SER A 44 11.54 9.84 15.88
C SER A 44 11.67 9.08 14.56
N LEU A 45 12.35 7.92 14.58
CA LEU A 45 12.50 7.09 13.38
C LEU A 45 11.17 6.46 12.96
N LYS A 46 10.35 5.99 13.90
CA LYS A 46 9.00 5.48 13.60
C LYS A 46 8.13 6.53 12.92
N LEU A 47 8.15 7.77 13.41
CA LEU A 47 7.42 8.88 12.80
C LEU A 47 7.97 9.21 11.41
N GLY A 48 9.31 9.17 11.25
CA GLY A 48 9.96 9.36 9.95
C GLY A 48 9.57 8.29 8.93
N ILE A 49 9.49 7.02 9.34
CA ILE A 49 9.01 5.91 8.49
C ILE A 49 7.55 6.19 8.05
N GLY A 50 6.68 6.54 8.99
CA GLY A 50 5.28 6.85 8.67
C GLY A 50 5.14 8.04 7.70
N ALA A 51 5.93 9.10 7.88
CA ALA A 51 5.96 10.23 6.96
C ALA A 51 6.49 9.82 5.58
N GLY A 52 7.54 8.98 5.52
CA GLY A 52 8.10 8.45 4.28
C GLY A 52 7.09 7.61 3.50
N ILE A 53 6.34 6.74 4.17
CA ILE A 53 5.25 5.95 3.57
C ILE A 53 4.15 6.88 3.04
N GLY A 54 3.77 7.90 3.81
CA GLY A 54 2.79 8.89 3.36
C GLY A 54 3.22 9.62 2.09
N LEU A 55 4.47 10.05 2.00
CA LEU A 55 5.03 10.67 0.80
C LEU A 55 5.13 9.71 -0.38
N PHE A 56 5.47 8.45 -0.12
CA PHE A 56 5.49 7.39 -1.14
C PHE A 56 4.08 7.14 -1.72
N LEU A 57 3.06 7.05 -0.87
CA LEU A 57 1.68 6.92 -1.32
C LEU A 57 1.20 8.18 -2.06
N ALA A 58 1.65 9.36 -1.64
CA ALA A 58 1.32 10.61 -2.32
C ALA A 58 1.88 10.65 -3.76
N ILE A 59 3.14 10.23 -3.98
CA ILE A 59 3.70 10.19 -5.33
C ILE A 59 2.99 9.17 -6.21
N ILE A 60 2.63 7.99 -5.67
CA ILE A 60 1.83 6.99 -6.40
C ILE A 60 0.45 7.57 -6.75
N GLY A 61 -0.20 8.25 -5.82
CA GLY A 61 -1.48 8.92 -6.08
C GLY A 61 -1.38 9.95 -7.20
N LEU A 62 -0.35 10.79 -7.18
CA LEU A 62 -0.10 11.77 -8.24
C LEU A 62 0.19 11.13 -9.61
N GLN A 63 0.85 9.96 -9.63
CA GLN A 63 1.08 9.19 -10.86
C GLN A 63 -0.22 8.57 -11.39
N ILE A 64 -1.05 8.00 -10.52
CA ILE A 64 -2.36 7.46 -10.91
C ILE A 64 -3.28 8.56 -11.45
N MET A 65 -3.19 9.75 -10.88
CA MET A 65 -3.93 10.94 -11.35
C MET A 65 -3.33 11.58 -12.62
N GLU A 66 -2.21 11.04 -13.13
CA GLU A 66 -1.45 11.60 -14.27
C GLU A 66 -0.98 13.05 -14.08
N VAL A 67 -0.98 13.54 -12.84
CA VAL A 67 -0.34 14.83 -12.48
C VAL A 67 1.17 14.72 -12.57
N VAL A 68 1.71 13.56 -12.21
CA VAL A 68 3.11 13.20 -12.36
C VAL A 68 3.19 12.01 -13.31
N VAL A 69 4.02 12.12 -14.35
CA VAL A 69 4.23 11.06 -15.36
C VAL A 69 5.70 10.69 -15.46
N ASP A 70 5.97 9.52 -16.02
CA ASP A 70 7.34 9.03 -16.17
C ASP A 70 8.14 9.88 -17.17
N ASN A 71 9.43 10.05 -16.83
CA ASN A 71 10.42 10.67 -17.72
C ASN A 71 11.71 9.85 -17.67
N PRO A 72 12.25 9.40 -18.80
CA PRO A 72 13.45 8.55 -18.84
C PRO A 72 14.72 9.22 -18.31
N VAL A 73 14.76 10.55 -18.27
CA VAL A 73 15.94 11.32 -17.82
C VAL A 73 15.83 11.73 -16.36
N THR A 74 14.67 12.28 -15.95
CA THR A 74 14.45 12.82 -14.60
C THR A 74 13.62 11.89 -13.72
N LEU A 75 13.26 10.70 -14.23
CA LEU A 75 12.38 9.69 -13.62
C LEU A 75 10.91 10.15 -13.54
N VAL A 76 10.66 11.40 -13.26
CA VAL A 76 9.33 11.99 -13.17
C VAL A 76 9.29 13.37 -13.81
N GLN A 77 8.14 13.73 -14.37
CA GLN A 77 7.85 15.07 -14.91
C GLN A 77 6.39 15.43 -14.65
N LEU A 78 6.05 16.69 -14.82
CA LEU A 78 4.69 17.17 -14.74
C LEU A 78 3.89 16.65 -15.94
N GLY A 79 2.71 16.09 -15.69
CA GLY A 79 1.77 15.64 -16.70
C GLY A 79 1.01 16.79 -17.37
N ASN A 80 0.04 16.45 -18.21
CA ASN A 80 -0.81 17.43 -18.86
C ASN A 80 -1.92 17.91 -17.92
N LEU A 81 -1.68 19.02 -17.23
CA LEU A 81 -2.66 19.62 -16.32
C LEU A 81 -3.91 20.19 -17.01
N SER A 82 -3.92 20.26 -18.35
CA SER A 82 -5.10 20.69 -19.10
C SER A 82 -6.06 19.54 -19.44
N ASP A 83 -5.67 18.31 -19.11
CA ASP A 83 -6.53 17.14 -19.30
C ASP A 83 -7.73 17.21 -18.34
N PRO A 84 -8.98 17.08 -18.84
CA PRO A 84 -10.17 17.12 -18.00
C PRO A 84 -10.19 16.07 -16.89
N LEU A 85 -9.60 14.88 -17.12
CA LEU A 85 -9.52 13.81 -16.12
C LEU A 85 -8.55 14.17 -15.00
N VAL A 86 -7.40 14.74 -15.35
CA VAL A 86 -6.39 15.25 -14.37
C VAL A 86 -6.98 16.38 -13.55
N LEU A 87 -7.67 17.33 -14.18
CA LEU A 87 -8.34 18.42 -13.47
C LEU A 87 -9.43 17.91 -12.52
N LEU A 88 -10.21 16.92 -12.95
CA LEU A 88 -11.23 16.30 -12.12
C LEU A 88 -10.59 15.59 -10.91
N GLY A 89 -9.49 14.89 -11.10
CA GLY A 89 -8.71 14.27 -10.03
C GLY A 89 -8.21 15.30 -9.01
N CYS A 90 -7.61 16.40 -9.48
CA CYS A 90 -7.17 17.50 -8.61
C CYS A 90 -8.35 18.14 -7.85
N ALA A 91 -9.47 18.37 -8.53
CA ALA A 91 -10.69 18.90 -7.90
C ALA A 91 -11.23 17.96 -6.83
N THR A 92 -11.22 16.64 -7.08
CA THR A 92 -11.59 15.60 -6.10
C THR A 92 -10.73 15.70 -4.86
N PHE A 93 -9.42 15.77 -5.02
CA PHE A 93 -8.46 15.85 -3.93
C PHE A 93 -8.69 17.11 -3.07
N ILE A 94 -8.85 18.27 -3.72
CA ILE A 94 -9.15 19.53 -3.03
C ILE A 94 -10.48 19.43 -2.27
N ALA A 95 -11.52 18.89 -2.91
CA ALA A 95 -12.83 18.72 -2.28
C ALA A 95 -12.76 17.84 -1.04
N ILE A 96 -12.01 16.73 -1.08
CA ILE A 96 -11.81 15.85 0.08
C ILE A 96 -11.13 16.63 1.23
N ILE A 97 -10.10 17.43 0.94
CA ILE A 97 -9.43 18.26 1.96
C ILE A 97 -10.41 19.28 2.57
N VAL A 98 -11.23 19.92 1.75
CA VAL A 98 -12.24 20.89 2.23
C VAL A 98 -13.25 20.19 3.12
N LEU A 99 -13.79 19.04 2.71
CA LEU A 99 -14.73 18.25 3.51
C LEU A 99 -14.11 17.78 4.84
N ASP A 100 -12.83 17.43 4.82
CA ASP A 100 -12.09 17.06 6.02
C ASP A 100 -11.99 18.25 7.01
N LYS A 101 -11.64 19.43 6.51
CA LYS A 101 -11.61 20.66 7.30
C LYS A 101 -12.97 21.04 7.88
N MET A 102 -14.05 20.70 7.17
CA MET A 102 -15.43 20.90 7.65
C MET A 102 -15.87 19.82 8.65
N ASN A 103 -14.98 18.86 9.00
CA ASN A 103 -15.27 17.72 9.87
C ASN A 103 -16.43 16.83 9.39
N VAL A 104 -16.62 16.73 8.08
CA VAL A 104 -17.63 15.84 7.48
C VAL A 104 -17.18 14.40 7.60
N LYS A 105 -17.92 13.58 8.35
CA LYS A 105 -17.64 12.14 8.47
C LYS A 105 -17.83 11.44 7.13
N GLY A 106 -16.83 10.65 6.72
CA GLY A 106 -16.86 9.96 5.44
C GLY A 106 -16.47 10.85 4.24
N ASN A 107 -15.79 11.95 4.47
CA ASN A 107 -15.31 12.91 3.47
C ASN A 107 -14.65 12.24 2.24
N ILE A 108 -13.79 11.24 2.45
CA ILE A 108 -13.11 10.52 1.37
C ILE A 108 -14.12 9.78 0.49
N ILE A 109 -15.04 9.02 1.10
CA ILE A 109 -16.06 8.25 0.36
C ILE A 109 -16.99 9.19 -0.39
N ILE A 110 -17.44 10.28 0.24
CA ILE A 110 -18.28 11.29 -0.38
C ILE A 110 -17.57 11.92 -1.58
N GLY A 111 -16.30 12.30 -1.43
CA GLY A 111 -15.50 12.84 -2.52
C GLY A 111 -15.39 11.87 -3.69
N ILE A 112 -14.99 10.63 -3.42
CA ILE A 112 -14.86 9.60 -4.46
C ILE A 112 -16.20 9.40 -5.20
N LEU A 113 -17.31 9.21 -4.49
CA LEU A 113 -18.61 8.94 -5.11
C LEU A 113 -19.10 10.12 -5.95
N VAL A 114 -19.05 11.34 -5.41
CA VAL A 114 -19.53 12.55 -6.13
C VAL A 114 -18.73 12.75 -7.41
N PHE A 115 -17.41 12.70 -7.34
CA PHE A 115 -16.58 12.95 -8.53
C PHE A 115 -16.58 11.78 -9.51
N SER A 116 -16.79 10.54 -9.05
CA SER A 116 -17.03 9.39 -9.95
C SER A 116 -18.32 9.57 -10.74
N ILE A 117 -19.40 10.02 -10.10
CA ILE A 117 -20.68 10.34 -10.78
C ILE A 117 -20.47 11.46 -11.80
N ILE A 118 -19.73 12.50 -11.46
CA ILE A 118 -19.41 13.59 -12.40
C ILE A 118 -18.62 13.05 -13.60
N ALA A 119 -17.59 12.20 -13.37
CA ALA A 119 -16.81 11.59 -14.44
C ALA A 119 -17.67 10.74 -15.41
N TRP A 120 -18.64 10.01 -14.88
CA TRP A 120 -19.57 9.24 -15.70
C TRP A 120 -20.56 10.12 -16.46
N ALA A 121 -21.13 11.13 -15.80
CA ALA A 121 -22.08 12.06 -16.41
C ALA A 121 -21.46 12.90 -17.52
N THR A 122 -20.18 13.25 -17.40
CA THR A 122 -19.42 14.02 -18.40
C THR A 122 -18.80 13.12 -19.49
N GLY A 123 -18.90 11.80 -19.36
CA GLY A 123 -18.31 10.85 -20.33
C GLY A 123 -16.78 10.72 -20.22
N LEU A 124 -16.15 11.31 -19.19
CA LEU A 124 -14.72 11.18 -18.93
C LEU A 124 -14.32 9.78 -18.47
N ALA A 125 -15.24 9.05 -17.84
CA ALA A 125 -15.06 7.66 -17.45
C ALA A 125 -16.21 6.80 -17.96
N LYS A 126 -15.91 5.55 -18.34
CA LYS A 126 -16.95 4.59 -18.75
C LYS A 126 -17.57 3.93 -17.53
N PHE A 127 -18.87 3.93 -17.46
CA PHE A 127 -19.59 3.16 -16.45
C PHE A 127 -19.84 1.73 -16.94
N ASN A 128 -19.15 0.77 -16.35
CA ASN A 128 -19.21 -0.64 -16.73
C ASN A 128 -20.21 -1.46 -15.88
N GLY A 129 -21.11 -0.80 -15.16
CA GLY A 129 -22.08 -1.44 -14.26
C GLY A 129 -21.64 -1.45 -12.78
N ILE A 130 -22.60 -1.77 -11.91
CA ILE A 130 -22.39 -1.80 -10.45
C ILE A 130 -21.73 -3.11 -10.02
N ALA A 131 -21.90 -4.19 -10.80
CA ALA A 131 -21.34 -5.49 -10.53
C ALA A 131 -20.77 -6.09 -11.81
N SER A 132 -19.61 -6.71 -11.68
CA SER A 132 -18.99 -7.51 -12.74
C SER A 132 -18.86 -8.96 -12.28
N ALA A 133 -18.69 -9.87 -13.23
CA ALA A 133 -18.30 -11.23 -12.89
C ALA A 133 -17.00 -11.23 -12.10
N PRO A 134 -16.82 -12.16 -11.14
CA PRO A 134 -15.55 -12.30 -10.44
C PRO A 134 -14.41 -12.43 -11.44
N PRO A 135 -13.24 -11.82 -11.19
CA PRO A 135 -12.09 -12.00 -12.06
C PRO A 135 -11.73 -13.50 -12.14
N SER A 136 -11.21 -13.92 -13.30
CA SER A 136 -10.73 -15.28 -13.47
C SER A 136 -9.63 -15.56 -12.44
N MET A 137 -9.79 -16.62 -11.65
CA MET A 137 -8.80 -17.04 -10.65
C MET A 137 -7.65 -17.82 -11.31
N THR A 138 -7.09 -17.27 -12.38
CA THR A 138 -6.08 -17.93 -13.23
C THR A 138 -4.81 -18.28 -12.48
N TYR A 139 -4.49 -17.53 -11.44
CA TYR A 139 -3.27 -17.70 -10.65
C TYR A 139 -3.51 -18.26 -9.25
N LEU A 140 -4.73 -18.71 -8.94
CA LEU A 140 -5.04 -19.29 -7.65
C LEU A 140 -4.26 -20.59 -7.46
N PHE A 141 -3.43 -20.64 -6.43
CA PHE A 141 -2.53 -21.76 -6.12
C PHE A 141 -1.45 -22.08 -7.17
N GLU A 142 -1.22 -21.22 -8.15
CA GLU A 142 -0.13 -21.35 -9.11
C GLU A 142 1.18 -20.74 -8.59
N PHE A 143 1.71 -21.29 -7.50
CA PHE A 143 2.97 -20.83 -6.90
C PHE A 143 4.15 -21.63 -7.48
N ASP A 144 5.15 -20.95 -8.04
CA ASP A 144 6.43 -21.56 -8.36
C ASP A 144 7.40 -21.44 -7.17
N LEU A 145 7.26 -22.36 -6.23
CA LEU A 145 8.11 -22.42 -5.04
C LEU A 145 9.55 -22.85 -5.37
N SER A 146 9.75 -23.59 -6.46
CA SER A 146 11.08 -24.05 -6.87
C SER A 146 11.94 -22.86 -7.32
N ALA A 147 11.36 -21.93 -8.07
CA ALA A 147 12.01 -20.69 -8.45
C ALA A 147 12.26 -19.77 -7.25
N ALA A 148 11.35 -19.76 -6.26
CA ALA A 148 11.50 -18.97 -5.05
C ALA A 148 12.72 -19.37 -4.21
N MET A 149 13.20 -20.60 -4.33
CA MET A 149 14.39 -21.11 -3.64
C MET A 149 15.72 -20.80 -4.36
N THR A 150 15.69 -20.10 -5.48
CA THR A 150 16.91 -19.70 -6.19
C THR A 150 17.61 -18.53 -5.52
N ALA A 151 18.93 -18.42 -5.68
CA ALA A 151 19.73 -17.36 -5.06
C ALA A 151 19.28 -15.93 -5.47
N GLY A 152 18.83 -15.75 -6.71
CA GLY A 152 18.29 -14.47 -7.19
C GLY A 152 16.97 -14.09 -6.49
N MET A 153 16.12 -15.08 -6.23
CA MET A 153 14.82 -14.87 -5.59
C MET A 153 14.95 -14.68 -4.08
N SER A 154 15.98 -15.24 -3.43
CA SER A 154 16.23 -15.02 -2.00
C SER A 154 16.40 -13.54 -1.64
N THR A 155 17.08 -12.77 -2.48
CA THR A 155 17.19 -11.31 -2.33
C THR A 155 15.84 -10.62 -2.44
N VAL A 156 14.99 -11.08 -3.35
CA VAL A 156 13.62 -10.56 -3.52
C VAL A 156 12.79 -10.86 -2.28
N ILE A 157 12.81 -12.09 -1.79
CA ILE A 157 12.08 -12.53 -0.58
C ILE A 157 12.53 -11.71 0.63
N PHE A 158 13.83 -11.58 0.82
CA PHE A 158 14.38 -10.79 1.93
C PHE A 158 13.97 -9.32 1.83
N THR A 159 14.01 -8.73 0.64
CA THR A 159 13.56 -7.36 0.41
C THR A 159 12.06 -7.19 0.73
N LEU A 160 11.23 -8.13 0.28
CA LEU A 160 9.78 -8.12 0.57
C LEU A 160 9.54 -8.22 2.07
N LEU A 161 10.22 -9.14 2.76
CA LEU A 161 10.12 -9.31 4.20
C LEU A 161 10.49 -8.01 4.96
N PHE A 162 11.57 -7.35 4.54
CA PHE A 162 12.01 -6.09 5.16
C PHE A 162 11.03 -4.95 4.88
N VAL A 163 10.59 -4.81 3.64
CA VAL A 163 9.61 -3.78 3.27
C VAL A 163 8.33 -3.96 4.09
N ASP A 164 7.78 -5.18 4.15
CA ASP A 164 6.58 -5.50 4.90
C ASP A 164 6.75 -5.24 6.42
N PHE A 165 7.92 -5.60 6.96
CA PHE A 165 8.25 -5.32 8.35
C PHE A 165 8.25 -3.82 8.69
N PHE A 166 8.92 -2.99 7.87
CA PHE A 166 9.01 -1.55 8.12
C PHE A 166 7.71 -0.83 7.80
N ASP A 167 6.99 -1.27 6.76
CA ASP A 167 5.67 -0.74 6.43
C ASP A 167 4.69 -0.94 7.60
N THR A 168 4.59 -2.16 8.09
CA THR A 168 3.75 -2.46 9.26
C THR A 168 4.19 -1.70 10.51
N ALA A 169 5.51 -1.56 10.75
CA ALA A 169 6.01 -0.81 11.90
C ALA A 169 5.61 0.67 11.83
N GLY A 170 5.71 1.28 10.64
CA GLY A 170 5.37 2.68 10.40
C GLY A 170 3.87 2.93 10.44
N THR A 171 3.11 2.19 9.64
CA THR A 171 1.64 2.33 9.51
C THR A 171 0.94 2.02 10.82
N LEU A 172 1.29 0.89 11.47
CA LEU A 172 0.70 0.51 12.74
C LEU A 172 0.96 1.54 13.83
N THR A 173 2.20 2.07 13.91
CA THR A 173 2.53 3.10 14.90
C THR A 173 1.78 4.40 14.62
N SER A 174 1.70 4.80 13.35
CA SER A 174 1.00 6.03 12.93
C SER A 174 -0.50 5.94 13.19
N VAL A 175 -1.15 4.85 12.78
CA VAL A 175 -2.58 4.61 13.01
C VAL A 175 -2.89 4.48 14.50
N ALA A 176 -2.07 3.75 15.26
CA ALA A 176 -2.26 3.62 16.71
C ALA A 176 -2.10 4.96 17.43
N ASN A 177 -1.21 5.83 16.96
CA ASN A 177 -1.04 7.17 17.51
C ASN A 177 -2.30 8.03 17.28
N VAL A 178 -2.83 8.04 16.06
CA VAL A 178 -4.07 8.77 15.73
C VAL A 178 -5.27 8.18 16.50
N ALA A 179 -5.32 6.86 16.68
CA ALA A 179 -6.37 6.18 17.45
C ALA A 179 -6.22 6.30 18.98
N GLY A 180 -5.21 7.02 19.48
CA GLY A 180 -4.97 7.16 20.92
C GLY A 180 -4.55 5.87 21.62
N LYS A 181 -4.06 4.88 20.88
CA LYS A 181 -3.64 3.55 21.41
C LYS A 181 -2.14 3.45 21.68
N VAL A 182 -1.42 4.57 21.66
CA VAL A 182 -0.02 4.64 22.04
C VAL A 182 0.06 5.07 23.49
N GLY A 183 0.71 4.25 24.34
CA GLY A 183 0.94 4.56 25.75
C GLY A 183 1.89 5.74 25.95
N LYS A 184 1.95 6.26 27.19
CA LYS A 184 2.89 7.32 27.56
C LYS A 184 4.35 6.91 27.38
N ASP A 185 4.62 5.61 27.42
CA ASP A 185 5.92 4.97 27.16
C ASP A 185 6.26 4.84 25.65
N GLY A 186 5.39 5.33 24.78
CA GLY A 186 5.55 5.26 23.33
C GLY A 186 5.30 3.87 22.73
N LYS A 187 4.80 2.91 23.51
CA LYS A 187 4.46 1.56 23.04
C LYS A 187 3.04 1.49 22.54
N VAL A 188 2.83 0.74 21.48
CA VAL A 188 1.49 0.47 20.92
C VAL A 188 0.82 -0.62 21.76
N LYS A 189 -0.39 -0.34 22.22
CA LYS A 189 -1.21 -1.30 22.96
C LYS A 189 -1.62 -2.46 22.04
N ASP A 190 -1.56 -3.69 22.55
CA ASP A 190 -1.92 -4.92 21.81
C ASP A 190 -1.16 -5.13 20.49
N ILE A 191 0.08 -4.62 20.40
CA ILE A 191 0.91 -4.67 19.20
C ILE A 191 1.01 -6.08 18.61
N ASN A 192 1.16 -7.11 19.45
CA ASN A 192 1.30 -8.51 19.00
C ASN A 192 0.05 -9.00 18.25
N LYS A 193 -1.14 -8.63 18.71
CA LYS A 193 -2.41 -9.03 18.06
C LYS A 193 -2.56 -8.33 16.70
N ALA A 194 -2.25 -7.05 16.65
CA ALA A 194 -2.31 -6.28 15.41
C ALA A 194 -1.33 -6.84 14.37
N MET A 195 -0.11 -7.16 14.79
CA MET A 195 0.91 -7.75 13.91
C MET A 195 0.57 -9.15 13.44
N LEU A 196 -0.02 -9.98 14.30
CA LEU A 196 -0.45 -11.32 13.91
C LEU A 196 -1.58 -11.24 12.87
N SER A 197 -2.55 -10.35 13.09
CA SER A 197 -3.63 -10.11 12.11
C SER A 197 -3.08 -9.68 10.76
N ASP A 198 -2.13 -8.76 10.74
CA ASP A 198 -1.44 -8.28 9.53
C ASP A 198 -0.72 -9.43 8.80
N SER A 199 0.06 -10.23 9.51
CA SER A 199 0.79 -11.36 8.93
C SER A 199 -0.13 -12.44 8.35
N VAL A 200 -1.24 -12.74 9.04
CA VAL A 200 -2.24 -13.68 8.52
C VAL A 200 -2.89 -13.12 7.25
N SER A 201 -3.20 -11.83 7.22
CA SER A 201 -3.76 -11.18 6.04
C SER A 201 -2.79 -11.19 4.85
N THR A 202 -1.49 -10.99 5.09
CA THR A 202 -0.45 -11.05 4.05
C THR A 202 -0.37 -12.46 3.42
N VAL A 203 -0.38 -13.51 4.27
CA VAL A 203 -0.35 -14.91 3.76
C VAL A 203 -1.64 -15.25 3.02
N ALA A 204 -2.80 -14.80 3.52
CA ALA A 204 -4.09 -15.08 2.88
C ALA A 204 -4.28 -14.30 1.57
N GLY A 205 -3.59 -13.17 1.39
CA GLY A 205 -3.65 -12.34 0.18
C GLY A 205 -2.61 -12.70 -0.88
N ALA A 206 -1.65 -13.59 -0.56
CA ALA A 206 -0.66 -14.09 -1.49
C ALA A 206 -1.24 -15.20 -2.38
#